data_2a90e3aa9f22e21b84cc8e5024c57fe4
#
_entry.id   2a90e3aa9f22e21b84cc8e5024c57fe4
#
_cell.length_a   1.000
_cell.length_b   1.000
_cell.length_c   1.000
_cell.angle_alpha   90.00
_cell.angle_beta   90.00
_cell.angle_gamma   90.00
#
_symmetry.space_group_name_H-M   'P 1'
#
loop_
_entity.id
_entity.type
_entity.pdbx_description
1 polymer ?
#
loop_
_entity_poly.entity_id
_entity_poly.type
_entity_poly.pdbx_seq_one_letter_code
_entity_poly.pdbx_strand_id
1 'polypeptide(L)'
;RLQVWAEEALGRVEDEVWAARFQHHCPVPGAPRSAYQHRVLRAPRRPTLLAGIRFKGGDVRQPFVELLAWDRPIEGPRSWGRIRTRLAAEFQRFGPARMRVRWPGQRAPDVDRGAREVDQFLVAGRLATLRAQHRPWGDESVEVVRATDAGFHPAFLEAFGRWQAGAGALGEEVLPADEDTWTRCLQTGAVVCARAGGRWAGVMAAARAGERSIEGYSVQELFLDTPLRGRRRAPVLQRHLVDVLLDRGRDCLWGTIHGTNAPSLRAAL
;
A
#
# COMPACT_ATOMS: atom_id res chain seq x y z
N ARG A 1 -9.02 5.35 -15.83
CA ARG A 1 -8.51 5.36 -14.42
C ARG A 1 -6.99 5.50 -14.32
N LEU A 2 -6.20 4.80 -15.15
CA LEU A 2 -4.75 5.05 -15.30
C LEU A 2 -4.46 6.48 -15.78
N GLN A 3 -5.36 7.04 -16.56
CA GLN A 3 -5.26 8.41 -17.08
C GLN A 3 -5.37 9.45 -15.96
N VAL A 4 -6.32 9.32 -15.04
CA VAL A 4 -6.49 10.25 -13.88
C VAL A 4 -5.24 10.26 -13.00
N TRP A 5 -4.67 9.10 -12.75
CA TRP A 5 -3.43 9.00 -11.97
C TRP A 5 -2.22 9.61 -12.70
N ALA A 6 -2.14 9.43 -14.02
CA ALA A 6 -1.09 10.04 -14.83
C ALA A 6 -1.23 11.56 -14.86
N GLU A 7 -2.45 12.09 -14.94
CA GLU A 7 -2.76 13.52 -14.89
C GLU A 7 -2.37 14.13 -13.53
N GLU A 8 -2.71 13.47 -12.42
CA GLU A 8 -2.29 13.89 -11.07
C GLU A 8 -0.77 13.88 -10.93
N ALA A 9 -0.11 12.82 -11.42
CA ALA A 9 1.33 12.73 -11.38
C ALA A 9 2.02 13.77 -12.28
N LEU A 10 1.42 14.12 -13.42
CA LEU A 10 1.88 15.20 -14.30
C LEU A 10 1.71 16.58 -13.64
N GLY A 11 0.62 16.80 -12.91
CA GLY A 11 0.40 18.04 -12.15
C GLY A 11 1.52 18.33 -11.14
N ARG A 12 2.24 17.32 -10.69
CA ARG A 12 3.38 17.47 -9.75
C ARG A 12 4.72 17.80 -10.43
N VAL A 13 4.76 17.91 -11.74
CA VAL A 13 6.02 18.18 -12.49
C VAL A 13 6.54 19.58 -12.21
N GLU A 14 5.65 20.56 -12.07
CA GLU A 14 6.01 21.96 -11.81
C GLU A 14 5.34 22.50 -10.53
N ASP A 15 4.79 21.63 -9.69
CA ASP A 15 4.08 22.00 -8.47
C ASP A 15 5.07 22.32 -7.34
N GLU A 16 5.32 23.61 -7.17
CA GLU A 16 6.19 24.11 -6.10
C GLU A 16 5.58 23.96 -4.71
N VAL A 17 4.26 24.00 -4.58
CA VAL A 17 3.57 23.85 -3.29
C VAL A 17 3.72 22.41 -2.81
N TRP A 18 3.49 21.45 -3.70
CA TRP A 18 3.72 20.05 -3.40
C TRP A 18 5.19 19.77 -3.08
N ALA A 19 6.12 20.30 -3.87
CA ALA A 19 7.55 20.13 -3.65
C ALA A 19 8.02 20.71 -2.32
N ALA A 20 7.46 21.86 -1.92
CA ALA A 20 7.75 22.47 -0.63
C ALA A 20 7.28 21.61 0.55
N ARG A 21 6.05 21.08 0.47
CA ARG A 21 5.50 20.15 1.49
C ARG A 21 6.33 18.87 1.57
N PHE A 22 6.71 18.32 0.42
CA PHE A 22 7.53 17.11 0.38
C PHE A 22 8.93 17.35 0.95
N GLN A 23 9.60 18.46 0.59
CA GLN A 23 10.88 18.86 1.17
C GLN A 23 10.78 19.07 2.69
N HIS A 24 9.70 19.66 3.17
CA HIS A 24 9.47 19.86 4.60
C HIS A 24 9.36 18.52 5.34
N HIS A 25 8.65 17.55 4.77
CA HIS A 25 8.49 16.21 5.35
C HIS A 25 9.77 15.35 5.28
N CYS A 26 10.53 15.48 4.21
CA CYS A 26 11.72 14.67 3.93
C CYS A 26 12.90 15.59 3.57
N PRO A 27 13.45 16.35 4.53
CA PRO A 27 14.50 17.32 4.25
C PRO A 27 15.82 16.62 3.95
N VAL A 28 16.36 16.82 2.74
CA VAL A 28 17.70 16.38 2.35
C VAL A 28 18.62 17.61 2.27
N PRO A 29 19.71 17.66 3.03
CA PRO A 29 20.62 18.79 3.04
C PRO A 29 21.11 19.16 1.63
N GLY A 30 21.03 20.44 1.29
CA GLY A 30 21.48 20.96 0.00
C GLY A 30 20.59 20.63 -1.20
N ALA A 31 19.50 19.89 -1.04
CA ALA A 31 18.56 19.65 -2.13
C ALA A 31 17.62 20.85 -2.31
N PRO A 32 17.60 21.52 -3.48
CA PRO A 32 16.65 22.59 -3.75
C PRO A 32 15.23 22.05 -3.86
N ARG A 33 14.24 22.90 -3.58
CA ARG A 33 12.82 22.53 -3.67
C ARG A 33 12.45 21.87 -5.00
N SER A 34 12.93 22.45 -6.11
CA SER A 34 12.67 21.89 -7.44
C SER A 34 13.17 20.46 -7.64
N ALA A 35 14.13 19.97 -6.86
CA ALA A 35 14.59 18.60 -6.97
C ALA A 35 13.55 17.57 -6.51
N TYR A 36 12.59 17.99 -5.70
CA TYR A 36 11.50 17.12 -5.21
C TYR A 36 10.32 17.01 -6.18
N GLN A 37 10.25 17.86 -7.20
CA GLN A 37 9.23 17.78 -8.24
C GLN A 37 9.35 16.50 -9.06
N HIS A 38 8.25 16.05 -9.65
CA HIS A 38 8.30 15.00 -10.67
C HIS A 38 9.03 15.50 -11.92
N ARG A 39 9.61 14.56 -12.67
CA ARG A 39 10.35 14.84 -13.90
C ARG A 39 9.75 14.13 -15.09
N VAL A 40 9.56 14.86 -16.18
CA VAL A 40 9.29 14.28 -17.50
C VAL A 40 10.60 14.20 -18.27
N LEU A 41 11.10 12.98 -18.44
CA LEU A 41 12.36 12.72 -19.09
C LEU A 41 12.10 12.33 -20.55
N ARG A 42 12.45 13.19 -21.49
CA ARG A 42 12.33 12.97 -22.92
C ARG A 42 13.70 12.67 -23.53
N ALA A 43 13.75 11.77 -24.51
CA ALA A 43 14.93 11.55 -25.34
C ALA A 43 14.52 11.01 -26.71
N PRO A 44 15.22 11.38 -27.78
CA PRO A 44 14.92 10.89 -29.13
C PRO A 44 14.92 9.37 -29.15
N ARG A 45 13.92 8.76 -29.81
CA ARG A 45 13.77 7.31 -30.01
C ARG A 45 13.73 6.47 -28.73
N ARG A 46 13.57 7.07 -27.56
CA ARG A 46 13.45 6.37 -26.26
C ARG A 46 12.09 6.66 -25.65
N PRO A 47 11.60 5.81 -24.72
CA PRO A 47 10.39 6.13 -23.97
C PRO A 47 10.51 7.47 -23.24
N THR A 48 9.47 8.28 -23.29
CA THR A 48 9.27 9.39 -22.35
C THR A 48 8.90 8.79 -21.00
N LEU A 49 9.58 9.23 -19.96
CA LEU A 49 9.38 8.71 -18.62
C LEU A 49 8.86 9.80 -17.71
N LEU A 50 7.87 9.51 -16.88
CA LEU A 50 7.48 10.33 -15.75
C LEU A 50 7.96 9.65 -14.47
N ALA A 51 8.76 10.34 -13.68
CA ALA A 51 9.35 9.78 -12.48
C ALA A 51 9.46 10.81 -11.35
N GLY A 52 9.59 10.34 -10.12
CA GLY A 52 9.78 11.18 -8.95
C GLY A 52 10.60 10.48 -7.87
N ILE A 53 11.28 11.29 -7.05
CA ILE A 53 11.99 10.77 -5.88
C ILE A 53 11.00 10.37 -4.79
N ARG A 54 11.33 9.36 -4.02
CA ARG A 54 10.60 8.88 -2.84
C ARG A 54 11.58 8.43 -1.77
N PHE A 55 11.08 8.34 -0.54
CA PHE A 55 11.85 7.86 0.60
C PHE A 55 11.03 6.78 1.31
N LYS A 56 11.63 5.61 1.57
CA LYS A 56 10.94 4.47 2.19
C LYS A 56 10.56 4.85 3.63
N GLY A 57 9.26 4.81 3.95
CA GLY A 57 8.75 5.22 5.26
C GLY A 57 9.05 6.69 5.64
N GLY A 58 9.38 7.57 4.67
CA GLY A 58 9.80 8.94 4.96
C GLY A 58 11.28 9.06 5.36
N ASP A 59 12.03 7.96 5.45
CA ASP A 59 13.45 7.97 5.80
C ASP A 59 14.31 8.45 4.62
N VAL A 60 14.88 9.64 4.75
CA VAL A 60 15.73 10.26 3.72
C VAL A 60 17.00 9.47 3.39
N ARG A 61 17.41 8.52 4.25
CA ARG A 61 18.54 7.62 4.02
C ARG A 61 18.20 6.46 3.10
N GLN A 62 16.91 6.26 2.79
CA GLN A 62 16.42 5.20 1.92
C GLN A 62 15.70 5.75 0.68
N PRO A 63 16.40 6.57 -0.15
CA PRO A 63 15.82 7.15 -1.35
C PRO A 63 15.64 6.08 -2.44
N PHE A 64 14.56 6.21 -3.18
CA PHE A 64 14.32 5.43 -4.40
C PHE A 64 13.62 6.29 -5.44
N VAL A 65 13.79 5.98 -6.72
CA VAL A 65 13.03 6.62 -7.79
C VAL A 65 11.78 5.81 -8.09
N GLU A 66 10.61 6.43 -8.06
CA GLU A 66 9.38 5.82 -8.55
C GLU A 66 9.19 6.19 -10.02
N LEU A 67 9.22 5.18 -10.90
CA LEU A 67 8.80 5.33 -12.30
C LEU A 67 7.27 5.31 -12.33
N LEU A 68 6.69 6.46 -12.60
CA LEU A 68 5.25 6.70 -12.49
C LEU A 68 4.52 6.33 -13.79
N ALA A 69 5.06 6.73 -14.94
CA ALA A 69 4.49 6.42 -16.25
C ALA A 69 5.55 6.40 -17.35
N TRP A 70 5.19 5.79 -18.48
CA TRP A 70 5.99 5.80 -19.72
C TRP A 70 5.06 5.66 -20.93
N ASP A 71 5.49 6.23 -22.08
CA ASP A 71 4.64 6.40 -23.26
C ASP A 71 4.66 5.22 -24.25
N ARG A 72 5.58 4.27 -24.10
CA ARG A 72 5.69 3.11 -24.99
C ARG A 72 6.30 1.89 -24.30
N PRO A 73 6.04 0.67 -24.78
CA PRO A 73 6.56 -0.56 -24.16
C PRO A 73 8.06 -0.52 -23.90
N ILE A 74 8.45 -1.04 -22.75
CA ILE A 74 9.85 -1.22 -22.34
C ILE A 74 10.14 -2.71 -22.40
N GLU A 75 10.96 -3.11 -23.36
CA GLU A 75 11.24 -4.51 -23.63
C GLU A 75 12.65 -4.90 -23.20
N GLY A 76 12.72 -6.04 -22.51
CA GLY A 76 13.94 -6.73 -22.13
C GLY A 76 14.80 -6.05 -21.06
N PRO A 77 15.72 -6.82 -20.46
CA PRO A 77 16.53 -6.38 -19.31
C PRO A 77 17.44 -5.19 -19.62
N ARG A 78 18.01 -5.15 -20.83
CA ARG A 78 18.90 -4.03 -21.24
C ARG A 78 18.20 -2.67 -21.28
N SER A 79 16.91 -2.64 -21.67
CA SER A 79 16.13 -1.42 -21.71
C SER A 79 15.81 -0.94 -20.30
N TRP A 80 15.45 -1.84 -19.41
CA TRP A 80 15.25 -1.54 -17.99
C TRP A 80 16.54 -1.07 -17.32
N GLY A 81 17.67 -1.68 -17.60
CA GLY A 81 18.99 -1.25 -17.12
C GLY A 81 19.30 0.20 -17.51
N ARG A 82 19.08 0.55 -18.79
CA ARG A 82 19.28 1.93 -19.29
C ARG A 82 18.35 2.94 -18.62
N ILE A 83 17.07 2.56 -18.38
CA ILE A 83 16.11 3.43 -17.67
C ILE A 83 16.59 3.64 -16.24
N ARG A 84 16.97 2.60 -15.53
CA ARG A 84 17.52 2.70 -14.17
C ARG A 84 18.70 3.67 -14.10
N THR A 85 19.68 3.51 -14.98
CA THR A 85 20.85 4.40 -15.05
C THR A 85 20.46 5.85 -15.30
N ARG A 86 19.54 6.08 -16.21
CA ARG A 86 19.04 7.43 -16.53
C ARG A 86 18.32 8.07 -15.36
N LEU A 87 17.46 7.33 -14.68
CA LEU A 87 16.73 7.82 -13.50
C LEU A 87 17.69 8.07 -12.33
N ALA A 88 18.66 7.19 -12.10
CA ALA A 88 19.67 7.38 -11.07
C ALA A 88 20.50 8.67 -11.33
N ALA A 89 20.86 8.95 -12.58
CA ALA A 89 21.57 10.18 -12.95
C ALA A 89 20.70 11.44 -12.73
N GLU A 90 19.41 11.40 -13.11
CA GLU A 90 18.50 12.54 -12.92
C GLU A 90 18.30 12.89 -11.44
N PHE A 91 18.20 11.88 -10.60
CA PHE A 91 17.97 12.03 -9.17
C PHE A 91 19.23 11.81 -8.33
N GLN A 92 20.43 11.91 -8.93
CA GLN A 92 21.74 11.61 -8.29
C GLN A 92 21.98 12.36 -6.97
N ARG A 93 21.41 13.55 -6.83
CA ARG A 93 21.51 14.36 -5.61
C ARG A 93 20.98 13.66 -4.36
N PHE A 94 20.00 12.78 -4.54
CA PHE A 94 19.43 11.98 -3.46
C PHE A 94 20.11 10.62 -3.29
N GLY A 95 20.98 10.21 -4.21
CA GLY A 95 21.68 8.93 -4.17
C GLY A 95 20.76 7.70 -4.22
N PRO A 96 19.74 7.63 -5.10
CA PRO A 96 18.79 6.53 -5.08
C PRO A 96 19.46 5.21 -5.48
N ALA A 97 19.41 4.22 -4.58
CA ALA A 97 19.92 2.89 -4.84
C ALA A 97 18.93 1.98 -5.59
N ARG A 98 17.66 2.34 -5.58
CA ARG A 98 16.56 1.50 -6.12
C ARG A 98 15.64 2.30 -7.03
N MET A 99 14.98 1.58 -7.96
CA MET A 99 13.90 2.07 -8.78
C MET A 99 12.65 1.22 -8.49
N ARG A 100 11.54 1.86 -8.14
CA ARG A 100 10.24 1.20 -8.00
C ARG A 100 9.43 1.40 -9.28
N VAL A 101 8.78 0.35 -9.73
CA VAL A 101 7.88 0.37 -10.89
C VAL A 101 6.55 -0.26 -10.47
N ARG A 102 5.44 0.40 -10.78
CA ARG A 102 4.12 -0.21 -10.67
C ARG A 102 3.80 -0.96 -11.94
N TRP A 103 3.62 -2.25 -11.82
CA TRP A 103 3.37 -3.10 -12.97
C TRP A 103 1.92 -3.61 -12.95
N PRO A 104 1.10 -3.25 -13.94
CA PRO A 104 -0.28 -3.72 -14.04
C PRO A 104 -0.31 -5.09 -14.70
N GLY A 105 -0.09 -6.16 -13.96
CA GLY A 105 -0.16 -7.51 -14.52
C GLY A 105 0.41 -8.57 -13.60
N GLN A 106 0.03 -9.81 -13.88
CA GLN A 106 0.48 -10.97 -13.08
C GLN A 106 1.94 -11.34 -13.30
N ARG A 107 2.50 -10.99 -14.47
CA ARG A 107 3.91 -11.24 -14.79
C ARG A 107 4.67 -9.93 -14.67
N ALA A 108 5.63 -9.89 -13.77
CA ALA A 108 6.53 -8.76 -13.68
C ALA A 108 7.36 -8.60 -14.97
N PRO A 109 7.84 -7.37 -15.29
CA PRO A 109 8.65 -7.13 -16.44
C PRO A 109 9.89 -8.03 -16.49
N ASP A 110 10.35 -8.34 -17.69
CA ASP A 110 11.58 -9.11 -17.89
C ASP A 110 12.79 -8.21 -17.57
N VAL A 111 13.21 -8.29 -16.32
CA VAL A 111 14.42 -7.64 -15.79
C VAL A 111 15.37 -8.72 -15.25
N ASP A 112 16.62 -8.38 -15.07
CA ASP A 112 17.58 -9.28 -14.45
C ASP A 112 17.07 -9.79 -13.10
N ARG A 113 16.94 -11.12 -12.96
CA ARG A 113 16.34 -11.75 -11.78
C ARG A 113 17.09 -11.43 -10.48
N GLY A 114 18.41 -11.25 -10.55
CA GLY A 114 19.23 -10.87 -9.39
C GLY A 114 19.06 -9.43 -8.93
N ALA A 115 18.43 -8.58 -9.77
CA ALA A 115 18.22 -7.17 -9.48
C ALA A 115 16.75 -6.82 -9.13
N ARG A 116 15.87 -7.82 -8.99
CA ARG A 116 14.44 -7.61 -8.80
C ARG A 116 13.95 -8.12 -7.46
N GLU A 117 13.24 -7.27 -6.76
CA GLU A 117 12.49 -7.59 -5.55
C GLU A 117 11.03 -7.13 -5.74
N VAL A 118 10.08 -7.91 -5.23
CA VAL A 118 8.68 -7.49 -5.15
C VAL A 118 8.52 -6.77 -3.81
N ASP A 119 8.38 -5.46 -3.87
CA ASP A 119 8.21 -4.62 -2.69
C ASP A 119 6.79 -4.75 -2.12
N GLN A 120 5.78 -4.54 -2.96
CA GLN A 120 4.37 -4.63 -2.56
C GLN A 120 3.50 -5.19 -3.69
N PHE A 121 2.45 -5.91 -3.30
CA PHE A 121 1.33 -6.24 -4.17
C PHE A 121 0.19 -5.25 -3.92
N LEU A 122 -0.38 -4.70 -4.99
CA LEU A 122 -1.66 -4.02 -4.94
C LEU A 122 -2.75 -5.06 -5.23
N VAL A 123 -3.60 -5.31 -4.27
CA VAL A 123 -4.75 -6.21 -4.40
C VAL A 123 -6.03 -5.39 -4.40
N ALA A 124 -6.96 -5.71 -5.29
CA ALA A 124 -8.23 -5.02 -5.39
C ALA A 124 -9.34 -5.96 -5.85
N GLY A 125 -10.54 -5.79 -5.32
CA GLY A 125 -11.70 -6.54 -5.71
C GLY A 125 -12.98 -5.71 -5.61
N ARG A 126 -13.98 -6.02 -6.46
CA ARG A 126 -15.30 -5.44 -6.30
C ARG A 126 -15.98 -6.04 -5.07
N LEU A 127 -16.61 -5.22 -4.25
CA LEU A 127 -17.26 -5.65 -3.01
C LEU A 127 -18.27 -6.78 -3.26
N ALA A 128 -19.09 -6.66 -4.29
CA ALA A 128 -20.07 -7.70 -4.64
C ALA A 128 -19.40 -9.06 -5.01
N THR A 129 -18.28 -9.01 -5.73
CA THR A 129 -17.50 -10.20 -6.08
C THR A 129 -16.87 -10.82 -4.84
N LEU A 130 -16.24 -9.99 -4.00
CA LEU A 130 -15.64 -10.44 -2.75
C LEU A 130 -16.69 -11.06 -1.83
N ARG A 131 -17.89 -10.48 -1.74
CA ARG A 131 -18.98 -11.05 -0.99
C ARG A 131 -19.39 -12.44 -1.51
N ALA A 132 -19.48 -12.61 -2.80
CA ALA A 132 -19.87 -13.88 -3.41
C ALA A 132 -18.80 -14.98 -3.21
N GLN A 133 -17.53 -14.60 -3.18
CA GLN A 133 -16.39 -15.54 -3.00
C GLN A 133 -16.22 -15.98 -1.55
N HIS A 134 -16.49 -15.10 -0.60
CA HIS A 134 -16.37 -15.41 0.82
C HIS A 134 -17.57 -16.22 1.30
N ARG A 135 -17.44 -17.53 1.35
CA ARG A 135 -18.46 -18.41 1.95
C ARG A 135 -18.64 -18.05 3.44
N PRO A 136 -19.89 -18.10 3.95
CA PRO A 136 -20.12 -17.97 5.39
C PRO A 136 -19.38 -19.12 6.09
N TRP A 137 -18.41 -18.80 6.91
CA TRP A 137 -17.76 -19.77 7.77
C TRP A 137 -18.53 -19.77 9.08
N GLY A 138 -19.27 -20.84 9.30
CA GLY A 138 -19.96 -21.08 10.56
C GLY A 138 -18.98 -21.52 11.64
N ASP A 139 -18.18 -20.60 12.13
CA ASP A 139 -17.43 -20.84 13.34
C ASP A 139 -18.00 -19.96 14.45
N GLU A 140 -18.89 -20.55 15.22
CA GLU A 140 -19.54 -19.93 16.37
C GLU A 140 -18.56 -19.50 17.48
N SER A 141 -17.28 -19.90 17.39
CA SER A 141 -16.25 -19.55 18.35
C SER A 141 -15.69 -18.13 18.16
N VAL A 142 -15.99 -17.45 17.04
CA VAL A 142 -15.53 -16.10 16.73
C VAL A 142 -16.72 -15.20 16.40
N GLU A 143 -16.99 -14.29 17.30
CA GLU A 143 -17.93 -13.21 17.09
C GLU A 143 -17.25 -12.06 16.33
N VAL A 144 -17.89 -11.51 15.29
CA VAL A 144 -17.41 -10.31 14.62
C VAL A 144 -18.40 -9.19 14.86
N VAL A 145 -17.92 -8.09 15.41
CA VAL A 145 -18.71 -6.90 15.73
C VAL A 145 -18.14 -5.68 15.01
N ARG A 146 -19.02 -4.77 14.62
CA ARG A 146 -18.61 -3.45 14.15
C ARG A 146 -18.15 -2.61 15.32
N ALA A 147 -16.95 -2.03 15.23
CA ALA A 147 -16.46 -1.10 16.23
C ALA A 147 -17.07 0.28 15.99
N THR A 148 -17.53 0.92 17.07
CA THR A 148 -18.07 2.29 17.08
C THR A 148 -17.11 3.29 17.70
N ASP A 149 -16.11 2.80 18.42
CA ASP A 149 -15.10 3.58 19.12
C ASP A 149 -13.74 2.86 19.10
N ALA A 150 -12.71 3.49 19.65
CA ALA A 150 -11.35 2.97 19.69
C ALA A 150 -11.06 2.07 20.92
N GLY A 151 -12.05 1.59 21.64
CA GLY A 151 -11.85 0.78 22.86
C GLY A 151 -11.06 -0.52 22.65
N PHE A 152 -10.96 -0.99 21.40
CA PHE A 152 -10.13 -2.15 21.03
C PHE A 152 -8.64 -1.81 20.90
N HIS A 153 -8.27 -0.53 20.72
CA HIS A 153 -6.93 -0.10 20.31
C HIS A 153 -5.81 -0.52 21.28
N PRO A 154 -5.98 -0.43 22.61
CA PRO A 154 -4.95 -0.92 23.53
C PRO A 154 -4.63 -2.41 23.36
N ALA A 155 -5.67 -3.25 23.21
CA ALA A 155 -5.49 -4.68 22.99
C ALA A 155 -4.83 -4.97 21.62
N PHE A 156 -5.17 -4.20 20.59
CA PHE A 156 -4.51 -4.27 19.29
C PHE A 156 -3.01 -3.95 19.40
N LEU A 157 -2.63 -2.83 20.03
CA LEU A 157 -1.23 -2.43 20.16
C LEU A 157 -0.41 -3.46 20.93
N GLU A 158 -0.96 -4.00 22.01
CA GLU A 158 -0.30 -5.06 22.79
C GLU A 158 -0.07 -6.31 21.95
N ALA A 159 -1.10 -6.79 21.24
CA ALA A 159 -0.98 -7.97 20.39
C ALA A 159 -0.07 -7.74 19.18
N PHE A 160 -0.10 -6.53 18.59
CA PHE A 160 0.78 -6.15 17.50
C PHE A 160 2.26 -6.12 17.96
N GLY A 161 2.55 -5.52 19.12
CA GLY A 161 3.90 -5.51 19.69
C GLY A 161 4.46 -6.92 19.94
N ARG A 162 3.63 -7.83 20.48
CA ARG A 162 4.03 -9.25 20.63
C ARG A 162 4.36 -9.90 19.28
N TRP A 163 3.53 -9.65 18.27
CA TRP A 163 3.79 -10.16 16.93
C TRP A 163 5.06 -9.56 16.32
N GLN A 164 5.24 -8.26 16.44
CA GLN A 164 6.38 -7.53 15.89
C GLN A 164 7.71 -8.06 16.44
N ALA A 165 7.76 -8.32 17.74
CA ALA A 165 8.94 -8.90 18.41
C ALA A 165 9.33 -10.29 17.86
N GLY A 166 8.38 -11.05 17.31
CA GLY A 166 8.62 -12.38 16.74
C GLY A 166 8.70 -12.42 15.21
N ALA A 167 8.44 -11.33 14.51
CA ALA A 167 8.27 -11.32 13.06
C ALA A 167 9.58 -11.06 12.27
N GLY A 168 10.72 -10.87 12.95
CA GLY A 168 12.00 -10.58 12.30
C GLY A 168 11.93 -9.32 11.42
N ALA A 169 12.58 -9.37 10.26
CA ALA A 169 12.64 -8.23 9.33
C ALA A 169 11.25 -7.70 8.90
N LEU A 170 10.24 -8.56 8.82
CA LEU A 170 8.87 -8.11 8.51
C LEU A 170 8.30 -7.24 9.63
N GLY A 171 8.63 -7.52 10.88
CA GLY A 171 8.22 -6.72 12.03
C GLY A 171 8.83 -5.31 12.02
N GLU A 172 10.03 -5.15 11.49
CA GLU A 172 10.68 -3.85 11.35
C GLU A 172 10.07 -3.00 10.22
N GLU A 173 9.50 -3.65 9.20
CA GLU A 173 8.97 -2.99 8.01
C GLU A 173 7.47 -2.67 8.09
N VAL A 174 6.72 -3.40 8.91
CA VAL A 174 5.27 -3.22 9.07
C VAL A 174 5.00 -2.43 10.34
N LEU A 175 4.41 -1.26 10.17
CA LEU A 175 3.98 -0.40 11.26
C LEU A 175 2.47 -0.56 11.50
N PRO A 176 2.00 -0.46 12.75
CA PRO A 176 0.57 -0.43 13.05
C PRO A 176 -0.06 0.84 12.49
N ALA A 177 -1.35 0.80 12.17
CA ALA A 177 -2.09 1.99 11.82
C ALA A 177 -2.04 3.01 12.97
N ASP A 178 -1.79 4.28 12.64
CA ASP A 178 -1.73 5.39 13.59
C ASP A 178 -3.14 5.85 14.04
N GLU A 179 -3.19 6.71 15.05
CA GLU A 179 -4.45 7.20 15.62
C GLU A 179 -5.30 7.97 14.61
N ASP A 180 -4.68 8.76 13.73
CA ASP A 180 -5.39 9.49 12.67
C ASP A 180 -6.04 8.52 11.68
N THR A 181 -5.36 7.44 11.37
CA THR A 181 -5.87 6.38 10.51
C THR A 181 -7.05 5.67 11.16
N TRP A 182 -6.96 5.33 12.45
CA TRP A 182 -8.08 4.75 13.20
C TRP A 182 -9.27 5.69 13.27
N THR A 183 -9.03 6.97 13.55
CA THR A 183 -10.09 8.00 13.58
C THR A 183 -10.83 8.07 12.25
N ARG A 184 -10.12 8.11 11.13
CA ARG A 184 -10.72 8.10 9.78
C ARG A 184 -11.53 6.83 9.51
N CYS A 185 -11.01 5.65 9.91
CA CYS A 185 -11.71 4.38 9.73
C CYS A 185 -13.01 4.33 10.58
N LEU A 186 -12.97 4.78 11.82
CA LEU A 186 -14.13 4.84 12.72
C LEU A 186 -15.18 5.82 12.20
N GLN A 187 -14.78 7.01 11.77
CA GLN A 187 -15.69 8.01 11.16
C GLN A 187 -16.40 7.46 9.93
N THR A 188 -15.72 6.65 9.12
CA THR A 188 -16.34 5.93 8.02
C THR A 188 -17.15 4.73 8.49
N GLY A 189 -17.06 4.35 9.76
CA GLY A 189 -17.65 3.15 10.35
C GLY A 189 -17.25 1.86 9.67
N ALA A 190 -16.06 1.82 9.10
CA ALA A 190 -15.49 0.69 8.37
C ALA A 190 -14.43 -0.03 9.23
N VAL A 191 -14.77 -0.32 10.48
CA VAL A 191 -13.94 -1.08 11.42
C VAL A 191 -14.77 -2.25 11.95
N VAL A 192 -14.22 -3.46 11.84
CA VAL A 192 -14.79 -4.68 12.41
C VAL A 192 -13.75 -5.35 13.31
N CYS A 193 -14.20 -5.79 14.48
CA CYS A 193 -13.37 -6.49 15.46
C CYS A 193 -13.84 -7.95 15.62
N ALA A 194 -12.89 -8.87 15.68
CA ALA A 194 -13.12 -10.25 16.06
C ALA A 194 -13.00 -10.40 17.58
N ARG A 195 -13.89 -11.18 18.18
CA ARG A 195 -13.83 -11.62 19.57
C ARG A 195 -13.85 -13.13 19.64
N ALA A 196 -13.04 -13.70 20.50
CA ALA A 196 -13.03 -15.12 20.81
C ALA A 196 -13.16 -15.30 22.33
N GLY A 197 -14.20 -16.03 22.76
CA GLY A 197 -14.51 -16.15 24.19
C GLY A 197 -14.73 -14.79 24.89
N GLY A 198 -15.37 -13.85 24.22
CA GLY A 198 -15.63 -12.50 24.73
C GLY A 198 -14.43 -11.54 24.73
N ARG A 199 -13.22 -12.02 24.41
CA ARG A 199 -11.98 -11.22 24.38
C ARG A 199 -11.67 -10.76 22.96
N TRP A 200 -11.10 -9.57 22.81
CA TRP A 200 -10.61 -9.09 21.53
C TRP A 200 -9.56 -10.06 20.94
N ALA A 201 -9.65 -10.33 19.66
CA ALA A 201 -8.82 -11.31 18.96
C ALA A 201 -8.40 -10.90 17.54
N GLY A 202 -8.85 -9.75 17.07
CA GLY A 202 -8.45 -9.23 15.77
C GLY A 202 -9.25 -8.01 15.32
N VAL A 203 -8.77 -7.37 14.27
CA VAL A 203 -9.41 -6.19 13.69
C VAL A 203 -9.17 -6.15 12.19
N MET A 204 -10.14 -5.64 11.45
CA MET A 204 -9.98 -5.19 10.07
C MET A 204 -10.60 -3.83 9.90
N ALA A 205 -9.88 -2.93 9.24
CA ALA A 205 -10.30 -1.57 9.03
C ALA A 205 -10.02 -1.09 7.61
N ALA A 206 -10.91 -0.26 7.10
CA ALA A 206 -10.74 0.42 5.83
C ALA A 206 -11.15 1.89 5.94
N ALA A 207 -10.49 2.73 5.18
CA ALA A 207 -10.85 4.13 5.03
C ALA A 207 -11.25 4.42 3.58
N ARG A 208 -12.10 5.42 3.40
CA ARG A 208 -12.38 5.94 2.07
C ARG A 208 -11.09 6.49 1.49
N ALA A 209 -10.67 5.96 0.36
CA ALA A 209 -9.46 6.41 -0.31
C ALA A 209 -9.81 6.98 -1.68
N GLY A 210 -9.36 8.22 -1.90
CA GLY A 210 -9.35 8.88 -3.21
C GLY A 210 -7.98 8.85 -3.88
N GLU A 211 -7.04 8.10 -3.32
CA GLU A 211 -5.68 8.04 -3.85
C GLU A 211 -5.52 6.86 -4.79
N ARG A 212 -4.84 7.08 -5.92
CA ARG A 212 -4.34 6.04 -6.83
C ARG A 212 -5.32 5.45 -7.85
N SER A 213 -6.19 6.22 -8.45
CA SER A 213 -7.05 5.74 -9.56
C SER A 213 -8.01 4.58 -9.24
N ILE A 214 -8.06 4.08 -8.03
CA ILE A 214 -9.02 3.10 -7.56
C ILE A 214 -9.95 3.80 -6.57
N GLU A 215 -11.11 4.20 -7.04
CA GLU A 215 -12.14 4.72 -6.16
C GLU A 215 -12.71 3.59 -5.31
N GLY A 216 -12.85 3.82 -4.00
CA GLY A 216 -13.38 2.80 -3.11
C GLY A 216 -12.87 2.95 -1.69
N TYR A 217 -12.66 1.81 -1.05
CA TYR A 217 -12.10 1.72 0.29
C TYR A 217 -10.71 1.10 0.24
N SER A 218 -9.76 1.71 0.94
CA SER A 218 -8.43 1.15 1.16
C SER A 218 -8.40 0.43 2.49
N VAL A 219 -8.00 -0.83 2.49
CA VAL A 219 -7.66 -1.56 3.72
C VAL A 219 -6.49 -0.85 4.38
N GLN A 220 -6.69 -0.41 5.61
CA GLN A 220 -5.68 0.27 6.41
C GLN A 220 -5.02 -0.70 7.38
N GLU A 221 -5.81 -1.65 7.91
CA GLU A 221 -5.31 -2.65 8.83
C GLU A 221 -6.06 -3.97 8.65
N LEU A 222 -5.34 -5.09 8.76
CA LEU A 222 -5.88 -6.43 8.94
C LEU A 222 -4.96 -7.19 9.88
N PHE A 223 -5.39 -7.35 11.11
CA PHE A 223 -4.62 -8.03 12.13
C PHE A 223 -5.46 -9.08 12.85
N LEU A 224 -4.88 -10.26 13.05
CA LEU A 224 -5.41 -11.32 13.89
C LEU A 224 -4.41 -11.64 14.99
N ASP A 225 -4.87 -11.76 16.21
CA ASP A 225 -4.04 -12.24 17.31
C ASP A 225 -3.68 -13.72 17.13
N THR A 226 -2.59 -14.13 17.73
CA THR A 226 -1.98 -15.47 17.58
C THR A 226 -2.96 -16.63 17.65
N PRO A 227 -3.93 -16.68 18.58
CA PRO A 227 -4.89 -17.79 18.66
C PRO A 227 -5.75 -18.00 17.41
N LEU A 228 -5.96 -16.93 16.61
CA LEU A 228 -6.77 -16.99 15.40
C LEU A 228 -5.96 -17.17 14.12
N ARG A 229 -4.63 -17.03 14.18
CA ARG A 229 -3.76 -17.16 13.01
C ARG A 229 -3.70 -18.60 12.50
N GLY A 230 -3.51 -18.74 11.20
CA GLY A 230 -3.40 -20.06 10.55
C GLY A 230 -4.71 -20.85 10.45
N ARG A 231 -5.82 -20.34 11.01
CA ARG A 231 -7.12 -21.02 11.05
C ARG A 231 -8.12 -20.46 10.02
N ARG A 232 -7.63 -19.81 8.97
CA ARG A 232 -8.46 -19.18 7.92
C ARG A 232 -9.52 -18.20 8.47
N ARG A 233 -9.17 -17.43 9.51
CA ARG A 233 -10.10 -16.47 10.16
C ARG A 233 -10.09 -15.08 9.50
N ALA A 234 -9.05 -14.71 8.76
CA ALA A 234 -9.02 -13.44 8.04
C ALA A 234 -10.21 -13.27 7.06
N PRO A 235 -10.61 -14.29 6.27
CA PRO A 235 -11.80 -14.20 5.43
C PRO A 235 -13.09 -13.88 6.17
N VAL A 236 -13.22 -14.26 7.44
CA VAL A 236 -14.40 -13.93 8.26
C VAL A 236 -14.51 -12.43 8.49
N LEU A 237 -13.39 -11.79 8.92
CA LEU A 237 -13.34 -10.33 9.09
C LEU A 237 -13.55 -9.62 7.75
N GLN A 238 -12.91 -10.11 6.69
CA GLN A 238 -13.07 -9.55 5.35
C GLN A 238 -14.53 -9.56 4.91
N ARG A 239 -15.23 -10.66 5.12
CA ARG A 239 -16.67 -10.80 4.78
C ARG A 239 -17.49 -9.76 5.54
N HIS A 240 -17.32 -9.67 6.87
CA HIS A 240 -18.08 -8.71 7.68
C HIS A 240 -17.77 -7.26 7.28
N LEU A 241 -16.50 -6.93 7.02
CA LEU A 241 -16.15 -5.60 6.51
C LEU A 241 -16.80 -5.33 5.16
N VAL A 242 -16.78 -6.29 4.24
CA VAL A 242 -17.44 -6.15 2.92
C VAL A 242 -18.93 -5.92 3.08
N ASP A 243 -19.63 -6.64 3.97
CA ASP A 243 -21.05 -6.45 4.25
C ASP A 243 -21.32 -5.02 4.78
N VAL A 244 -20.50 -4.52 5.70
CA VAL A 244 -20.58 -3.12 6.19
C VAL A 244 -20.37 -2.10 5.08
N LEU A 245 -19.49 -2.37 4.11
CA LEU A 245 -19.14 -1.45 3.04
C LEU A 245 -20.12 -1.45 1.88
N LEU A 246 -20.78 -2.59 1.60
CA LEU A 246 -21.78 -2.71 0.52
C LEU A 246 -22.95 -1.74 0.68
N ASP A 247 -23.37 -1.50 1.90
CA ASP A 247 -24.46 -0.57 2.21
C ASP A 247 -24.12 0.89 1.92
N ARG A 248 -22.87 1.20 1.56
CA ARG A 248 -22.33 2.55 1.38
C ARG A 248 -22.11 2.97 -0.07
N GLY A 249 -22.49 2.14 -1.03
CA GLY A 249 -22.57 2.51 -2.46
C GLY A 249 -21.25 2.71 -3.18
N ARG A 250 -20.13 2.11 -2.70
CA ARG A 250 -18.84 2.09 -3.39
C ARG A 250 -18.46 0.66 -3.76
N ASP A 251 -17.89 0.49 -4.95
CA ASP A 251 -17.77 -0.82 -5.58
C ASP A 251 -16.49 -1.58 -5.27
N CYS A 252 -15.46 -0.96 -4.72
CA CYS A 252 -14.13 -1.57 -4.65
C CYS A 252 -13.52 -1.52 -3.25
N LEU A 253 -12.93 -2.64 -2.83
CA LEU A 253 -12.00 -2.73 -1.71
C LEU A 253 -10.60 -3.03 -2.26
N TRP A 254 -9.59 -2.31 -1.81
CA TRP A 254 -8.22 -2.52 -2.22
C TRP A 254 -7.24 -2.36 -1.05
N GLY A 255 -6.04 -2.85 -1.22
CA GLY A 255 -4.98 -2.70 -0.23
C GLY A 255 -3.61 -3.01 -0.82
N THR A 256 -2.57 -2.69 -0.07
CA THR A 256 -1.20 -3.06 -0.40
C THR A 256 -0.69 -4.10 0.59
N ILE A 257 0.01 -5.10 0.08
CA ILE A 257 0.56 -6.19 0.89
C ILE A 257 2.06 -6.25 0.60
N HIS A 258 2.88 -6.21 1.65
CA HIS A 258 4.33 -6.36 1.51
C HIS A 258 4.69 -7.68 0.82
N GLY A 259 5.69 -7.65 -0.07
CA GLY A 259 6.04 -8.79 -0.92
C GLY A 259 6.41 -10.07 -0.18
N THR A 260 6.92 -9.93 1.04
CA THR A 260 7.30 -11.05 1.92
C THR A 260 6.17 -11.48 2.87
N ASN A 261 5.05 -10.73 2.94
CA ASN A 261 3.93 -11.07 3.82
C ASN A 261 3.03 -12.16 3.21
N ALA A 262 3.58 -13.38 3.13
CA ALA A 262 2.89 -14.54 2.57
C ALA A 262 1.55 -14.87 3.26
N PRO A 263 1.36 -14.71 4.59
CA PRO A 263 0.06 -14.90 5.23
C PRO A 263 -1.01 -13.95 4.69
N SER A 264 -0.71 -12.66 4.57
CA SER A 264 -1.65 -11.66 4.04
C SER A 264 -1.94 -11.87 2.55
N LEU A 265 -0.93 -12.26 1.76
CA LEU A 265 -1.14 -12.61 0.36
C LEU A 265 -2.11 -13.79 0.19
N ARG A 266 -1.94 -14.85 1.00
CA ARG A 266 -2.86 -16.01 0.98
C ARG A 266 -4.26 -15.69 1.48
N ALA A 267 -4.42 -14.66 2.29
CA ALA A 267 -5.73 -14.22 2.75
C ALA A 267 -6.45 -13.30 1.74
N ALA A 268 -5.71 -12.66 0.83
CA ALA A 268 -6.23 -11.72 -0.16
C ALA A 268 -6.53 -12.38 -1.52
N LEU A 269 -5.98 -13.56 -1.79
CA LEU A 269 -6.18 -14.36 -3.01
C LEU A 269 -7.20 -15.46 -2.79
#